data_421f78c505ed43824be1d58da1b6ae14
#
_entry.id   421f78c505ed43824be1d58da1b6ae14
#
_cell.length_a   1.000
_cell.length_b   1.000
_cell.length_c   1.000
_cell.angle_alpha   90.00
_cell.angle_beta   90.00
_cell.angle_gamma   90.00
#
_symmetry.space_group_name_H-M   'P 1'
#
loop_
_entity.id
_entity.type
_entity.pdbx_description
1 polymer ?
#
loop_
_entity_poly.entity_id
_entity_poly.type
_entity_poly.pdbx_seq_one_letter_code
_entity_poly.pdbx_strand_id
1 'polypeptide(L)'
;MNTIDTMNAADDIKKETKLFGLIAEHASPNRLFVMLNKEIKANNVDAMMIPMNIREDDFYFTLSNMKKSHVNGAYIAPEYQANAVELLDEADEFVQVYNKCDFVLRDGEKLIGTYLEKNNTLLGEALAKEIFEKYIR
;
A
#
# COMPACT_ATOMS: atom_id res chain seq x y z
N MET A 1 5.58 33.29 -0.96
CA MET A 1 5.88 32.53 -0.71
C MET A 1 5.43 31.90 -0.50
N ASN A 2 5.41 32.24 -0.70
CA ASN A 2 5.40 31.43 -0.35
C ASN A 2 4.89 30.82 0.07
N THR A 3 4.52 31.46 0.07
CA THR A 3 4.43 30.76 0.55
C THR A 3 4.22 29.95 0.74
N ILE A 4 4.33 30.32 0.59
CA ILE A 4 4.53 29.42 0.85
C ILE A 4 4.52 28.71 1.21
N ASP A 5 4.86 28.97 1.09
CA ASP A 5 5.23 28.08 1.56
C ASP A 5 4.95 27.49 2.46
N THR A 6 4.69 28.04 2.81
CA THR A 6 4.71 27.43 3.63
C THR A 6 4.05 26.68 4.12
N MET A 7 3.88 26.59 4.25
CA MET A 7 3.69 25.77 4.52
C MET A 7 3.15 25.00 5.14
N ASN A 8 3.38 24.84 5.78
CA ASN A 8 2.83 24.09 6.59
C ASN A 8 2.81 22.58 6.71
N ALA A 9 2.22 21.92 7.86
CA ALA A 9 2.23 20.47 7.95
C ALA A 9 1.65 19.89 6.70
N ALA A 10 0.63 20.54 6.19
CA ALA A 10 0.06 20.16 4.93
C ALA A 10 1.08 20.30 3.81
N ASP A 11 1.99 21.26 3.97
CA ASP A 11 3.06 21.43 3.00
C ASP A 11 4.07 20.31 3.08
N ASP A 12 4.18 19.68 4.26
CA ASP A 12 5.11 18.57 4.44
C ASP A 12 4.63 17.32 3.72
N ILE A 13 3.31 17.19 3.51
CA ILE A 13 2.76 16.12 2.70
C ILE A 13 2.66 16.67 1.28
N LYS A 14 3.75 16.59 0.57
CA LYS A 14 3.87 17.19 -0.74
C LYS A 14 3.58 16.17 -1.83
N LYS A 15 3.63 16.64 -3.08
CA LYS A 15 3.41 15.76 -4.21
C LYS A 15 4.41 14.61 -4.25
N GLU A 16 5.64 14.87 -3.83
CA GLU A 16 6.69 13.87 -3.88
C GLU A 16 6.65 12.90 -2.72
N THR A 17 5.86 13.16 -1.68
CA THR A 17 5.69 12.19 -0.59
C THR A 17 5.00 10.95 -1.13
N LYS A 18 5.64 9.81 -0.95
CA LYS A 18 5.05 8.55 -1.39
C LYS A 18 4.00 8.10 -0.39
N LEU A 19 2.79 7.89 -0.89
CA LEU A 19 1.67 7.48 -0.05
C LEU A 19 1.31 6.02 -0.34
N PHE A 20 1.13 5.27 0.73
CA PHE A 20 0.72 3.87 0.65
C PHE A 20 -0.47 3.65 1.57
N GLY A 21 -1.36 2.75 1.17
CA GLY A 21 -2.51 2.41 1.99
C GLY A 21 -2.38 1.02 2.58
N LEU A 22 -3.00 0.80 3.72
CA LEU A 22 -3.24 -0.55 4.23
C LEU A 22 -4.74 -0.74 4.19
N ILE A 23 -5.22 -1.54 3.25
CA ILE A 23 -6.65 -1.73 3.02
C ILE A 23 -7.13 -2.98 3.73
N ALA A 24 -8.03 -2.79 4.67
CA ALA A 24 -8.61 -3.87 5.46
C ALA A 24 -10.00 -3.44 5.92
N GLU A 25 -10.81 -4.39 6.33
CA GLU A 25 -12.08 -4.04 6.94
C GLU A 25 -11.85 -3.29 8.26
N HIS A 26 -10.87 -3.77 9.03
CA HIS A 26 -10.45 -3.13 10.28
C HIS A 26 -8.94 -2.94 10.23
N ALA A 27 -8.50 -1.85 9.65
CA ALA A 27 -7.08 -1.61 9.41
C ALA A 27 -6.32 -1.18 10.66
N SER A 28 -6.98 -0.44 11.56
CA SER A 28 -6.30 0.13 12.72
C SER A 28 -5.61 -0.90 13.62
N PRO A 29 -6.21 -2.09 13.89
CA PRO A 29 -5.52 -3.09 14.70
C PRO A 29 -4.33 -3.74 14.01
N ASN A 30 -4.22 -3.63 12.70
CA ASN A 30 -3.13 -4.24 11.96
C ASN A 30 -1.83 -3.50 12.25
N ARG A 31 -0.80 -4.23 12.68
CA ARG A 31 0.45 -3.64 13.09
C ARG A 31 1.39 -3.33 11.94
N LEU A 32 1.08 -3.80 10.75
CA LEU A 32 1.98 -3.64 9.62
C LEU A 32 2.27 -2.16 9.33
N PHE A 33 1.22 -1.32 9.34
CA PHE A 33 1.45 0.09 9.00
C PHE A 33 2.31 0.79 10.06
N VAL A 34 2.19 0.36 11.32
CA VAL A 34 3.04 0.92 12.39
C VAL A 34 4.50 0.54 12.16
N MET A 35 4.74 -0.73 11.88
CA MET A 35 6.10 -1.22 11.64
C MET A 35 6.71 -0.61 10.38
N LEU A 36 5.91 -0.49 9.33
CA LEU A 36 6.41 0.06 8.07
C LEU A 36 6.72 1.55 8.21
N ASN A 37 5.85 2.31 8.87
CA ASN A 37 6.12 3.74 9.11
C ASN A 37 7.35 3.95 9.97
N LYS A 38 7.59 3.05 10.91
CA LYS A 38 8.79 3.09 11.74
C LYS A 38 10.04 2.88 10.89
N GLU A 39 9.98 1.92 9.98
CA GLU A 39 11.10 1.64 9.06
C GLU A 39 11.34 2.82 8.14
N ILE A 40 10.29 3.39 7.60
CA ILE A 40 10.36 4.56 6.72
C ILE A 40 11.04 5.71 7.44
N LYS A 41 10.59 6.00 8.65
CA LYS A 41 11.13 7.11 9.43
C LYS A 41 12.59 6.88 9.79
N ALA A 42 12.94 5.65 10.15
CA ALA A 42 14.32 5.32 10.53
C ALA A 42 15.30 5.51 9.36
N ASN A 43 14.81 5.43 8.14
CA ASN A 43 15.65 5.57 6.94
C ASN A 43 15.50 6.95 6.28
N ASN A 44 14.78 7.86 6.91
CA ASN A 44 14.59 9.24 6.41
C ASN A 44 14.03 9.31 4.99
N VAL A 45 13.13 8.39 4.66
CA VAL A 45 12.45 8.40 3.37
C VAL A 45 11.17 9.21 3.49
N ASP A 46 10.85 9.98 2.46
CA ASP A 46 9.64 10.79 2.44
C ASP A 46 8.47 9.93 1.94
N ALA A 47 7.90 9.17 2.86
CA ALA A 47 6.80 8.24 2.56
C ALA A 47 5.99 7.98 3.82
N MET A 48 4.79 7.46 3.65
CA MET A 48 3.98 7.02 4.79
C MET A 48 2.93 6.02 4.33
N MET A 49 2.55 5.13 5.24
CA MET A 49 1.44 4.21 5.01
C MET A 49 0.29 4.59 5.93
N ILE A 50 -0.91 4.65 5.37
CA ILE A 50 -2.12 5.08 6.06
C ILE A 50 -3.08 3.91 6.16
N PRO A 51 -3.60 3.59 7.37
CA PRO A 51 -4.61 2.55 7.49
C PRO A 51 -5.94 3.04 6.92
N MET A 52 -6.58 2.18 6.14
CA MET A 52 -7.85 2.50 5.48
C MET A 52 -8.87 1.44 5.82
N ASN A 53 -9.88 1.81 6.59
CA ASN A 53 -10.98 0.91 6.93
C ASN A 53 -11.96 0.92 5.76
N ILE A 54 -11.97 -0.17 5.00
CA ILE A 54 -12.81 -0.26 3.81
C ILE A 54 -13.75 -1.44 3.96
N ARG A 55 -15.04 -1.18 3.83
CA ARG A 55 -16.05 -2.24 3.91
C ARG A 55 -16.05 -3.05 2.63
N GLU A 56 -16.53 -4.26 2.72
CA GLU A 56 -16.56 -5.17 1.59
C GLU A 56 -17.26 -4.54 0.38
N ASP A 57 -18.37 -3.86 0.60
CA ASP A 57 -19.15 -3.25 -0.48
C ASP A 57 -18.38 -2.15 -1.22
N ASP A 58 -17.39 -1.56 -0.55
CA ASP A 58 -16.65 -0.43 -1.11
C ASP A 58 -15.29 -0.83 -1.66
N PHE A 59 -14.89 -2.10 -1.51
CA PHE A 59 -13.54 -2.50 -1.83
C PHE A 59 -13.18 -2.29 -3.30
N TYR A 60 -14.04 -2.77 -4.21
CA TYR A 60 -13.75 -2.65 -5.64
C TYR A 60 -13.67 -1.19 -6.09
N PHE A 61 -14.58 -0.38 -5.57
CA PHE A 61 -14.59 1.04 -5.89
C PHE A 61 -13.31 1.71 -5.40
N THR A 62 -12.93 1.41 -4.17
CA THR A 62 -11.74 2.01 -3.55
C THR A 62 -10.47 1.63 -4.30
N LEU A 63 -10.28 0.35 -4.57
CA LEU A 63 -9.07 -0.10 -5.24
C LEU A 63 -9.03 0.39 -6.68
N SER A 64 -10.16 0.39 -7.40
CA SER A 64 -10.22 0.89 -8.76
C SER A 64 -9.84 2.36 -8.83
N ASN A 65 -10.31 3.15 -7.86
CA ASN A 65 -10.02 4.58 -7.85
C ASN A 65 -8.57 4.89 -7.53
N MET A 66 -7.82 3.93 -7.00
CA MET A 66 -6.41 4.13 -6.75
C MET A 66 -5.66 4.47 -8.04
N LYS A 67 -6.15 3.98 -9.17
CA LYS A 67 -5.53 4.26 -10.48
C LYS A 67 -5.42 5.75 -10.76
N LYS A 68 -6.36 6.54 -10.27
CA LYS A 68 -6.41 7.98 -10.54
C LYS A 68 -6.06 8.80 -9.33
N SER A 69 -5.51 8.18 -8.31
CA SER A 69 -5.15 8.85 -7.08
C SER A 69 -3.66 9.11 -7.00
N HIS A 70 -3.24 9.73 -5.90
CA HIS A 70 -1.82 9.93 -5.62
C HIS A 70 -1.24 8.82 -4.76
N VAL A 71 -2.03 7.78 -4.48
CA VAL A 71 -1.55 6.64 -3.70
C VAL A 71 -0.65 5.79 -4.59
N ASN A 72 0.56 5.53 -4.11
CA ASN A 72 1.57 4.81 -4.87
C ASN A 72 1.38 3.29 -4.82
N GLY A 73 0.79 2.79 -3.75
CA GLY A 73 0.55 1.38 -3.61
C GLY A 73 -0.23 1.08 -2.35
N ALA A 74 -0.59 -0.18 -2.16
CA ALA A 74 -1.38 -0.58 -1.01
C ALA A 74 -1.10 -2.04 -0.63
N TYR A 75 -1.02 -2.28 0.68
CA TYR A 75 -1.08 -3.63 1.21
C TYR A 75 -2.55 -4.01 1.35
N ILE A 76 -2.89 -5.22 0.93
CA ILE A 76 -4.26 -5.73 0.96
C ILE A 76 -4.34 -6.80 2.04
N ALA A 77 -5.20 -6.59 3.02
CA ALA A 77 -5.38 -7.54 4.11
C ALA A 77 -6.00 -8.85 3.59
N PRO A 78 -5.81 -9.96 4.32
CA PRO A 78 -6.22 -11.28 3.85
C PRO A 78 -7.66 -11.38 3.37
N GLU A 79 -8.59 -10.68 4.00
CA GLU A 79 -10.00 -10.77 3.63
C GLU A 79 -10.30 -10.25 2.23
N TYR A 80 -9.39 -9.43 1.64
CA TYR A 80 -9.60 -8.86 0.32
C TYR A 80 -8.59 -9.31 -0.72
N GLN A 81 -7.68 -10.21 -0.36
CA GLN A 81 -6.59 -10.59 -1.28
C GLN A 81 -7.08 -11.28 -2.55
N ALA A 82 -8.10 -12.11 -2.43
CA ALA A 82 -8.66 -12.77 -3.61
C ALA A 82 -9.41 -11.76 -4.49
N ASN A 83 -10.13 -10.85 -3.84
CA ASN A 83 -10.90 -9.84 -4.57
C ASN A 83 -9.99 -8.89 -5.35
N ALA A 84 -8.83 -8.56 -4.80
CA ALA A 84 -7.90 -7.65 -5.44
C ALA A 84 -7.41 -8.16 -6.78
N VAL A 85 -7.26 -9.47 -6.92
CA VAL A 85 -6.76 -10.07 -8.16
C VAL A 85 -7.60 -9.66 -9.37
N GLU A 86 -8.89 -9.50 -9.18
CA GLU A 86 -9.82 -9.17 -10.27
C GLU A 86 -9.59 -7.79 -10.86
N LEU A 87 -8.93 -6.92 -10.12
CA LEU A 87 -8.75 -5.53 -10.54
C LEU A 87 -7.35 -5.23 -11.07
N LEU A 88 -6.47 -6.23 -11.10
CA LEU A 88 -5.10 -6.01 -11.52
C LEU A 88 -4.97 -5.92 -13.03
N ASP A 89 -4.17 -4.98 -13.48
CA ASP A 89 -3.79 -4.90 -14.89
C ASP A 89 -2.64 -5.86 -15.19
N GLU A 90 -1.75 -6.06 -14.21
CA GLU A 90 -0.64 -6.99 -14.31
C GLU A 90 -0.50 -7.71 -12.99
N ALA A 91 -0.11 -8.98 -13.06
CA ALA A 91 0.04 -9.82 -11.88
C ALA A 91 1.24 -10.72 -12.07
N ASP A 92 2.05 -10.87 -11.02
CA ASP A 92 3.20 -11.76 -11.13
C ASP A 92 2.76 -13.23 -11.05
N GLU A 93 3.72 -14.14 -11.20
CA GLU A 93 3.43 -15.57 -11.23
C GLU A 93 2.82 -16.07 -9.91
N PHE A 94 3.20 -15.47 -8.79
CA PHE A 94 2.70 -15.92 -7.50
C PHE A 94 1.23 -15.57 -7.31
N VAL A 95 0.82 -14.39 -7.79
CA VAL A 95 -0.60 -14.03 -7.79
C VAL A 95 -1.38 -15.04 -8.61
N GLN A 96 -0.86 -15.43 -9.77
CA GLN A 96 -1.55 -16.37 -10.64
C GLN A 96 -1.66 -17.75 -10.02
N VAL A 97 -0.62 -18.20 -9.33
CA VAL A 97 -0.60 -19.51 -8.71
C VAL A 97 -1.54 -19.57 -7.49
N TYR A 98 -1.47 -18.56 -6.64
CA TYR A 98 -2.21 -18.59 -5.36
C TYR A 98 -3.57 -17.90 -5.44
N ASN A 99 -3.83 -17.15 -6.51
CA ASN A 99 -5.05 -16.37 -6.69
C ASN A 99 -5.27 -15.42 -5.52
N LYS A 100 -4.19 -14.80 -5.08
CA LYS A 100 -4.18 -13.83 -3.98
C LYS A 100 -3.18 -12.72 -4.31
N CYS A 101 -3.52 -11.50 -3.89
CA CYS A 101 -2.64 -10.36 -4.06
C CYS A 101 -2.62 -9.58 -2.75
N ASP A 102 -1.45 -9.47 -2.13
CA ASP A 102 -1.33 -8.73 -0.88
C ASP A 102 -0.67 -7.37 -1.03
N PHE A 103 -0.05 -7.08 -2.16
CA PHE A 103 0.49 -5.76 -2.40
C PHE A 103 0.22 -5.33 -3.83
N VAL A 104 -0.32 -4.13 -3.98
CA VAL A 104 -0.64 -3.55 -5.29
C VAL A 104 0.18 -2.28 -5.44
N LEU A 105 0.92 -2.19 -6.54
CA LEU A 105 1.68 -1.00 -6.88
C LEU A 105 0.95 -0.28 -8.02
N ARG A 106 0.83 1.04 -7.90
CA ARG A 106 0.27 1.84 -8.98
C ARG A 106 1.40 2.36 -9.86
N ASP A 107 1.31 2.08 -11.14
CA ASP A 107 2.27 2.58 -12.13
C ASP A 107 1.45 3.31 -13.20
N GLY A 108 1.45 4.63 -13.13
CA GLY A 108 0.55 5.42 -13.96
C GLY A 108 -0.89 5.10 -13.58
N GLU A 109 -1.67 4.64 -14.53
CA GLU A 109 -3.05 4.22 -14.27
C GLU A 109 -3.19 2.70 -14.29
N LYS A 110 -2.10 1.99 -14.02
CA LYS A 110 -2.11 0.53 -13.94
C LYS A 110 -1.93 0.07 -12.52
N LEU A 111 -2.59 -1.02 -12.18
CA LEU A 111 -2.42 -1.70 -10.90
C LEU A 111 -1.65 -2.99 -11.14
N ILE A 112 -0.50 -3.09 -10.50
CA ILE A 112 0.40 -4.24 -10.64
C ILE A 112 0.45 -4.96 -9.31
N GLY A 113 0.07 -6.23 -9.30
CA GLY A 113 -0.06 -6.98 -8.07
C GLY A 113 1.00 -8.03 -7.87
N THR A 114 1.32 -8.27 -6.60
CA THR A 114 2.23 -9.33 -6.20
C THR A 114 1.67 -10.02 -4.96
N TYR A 115 2.21 -11.21 -4.66
CA TYR A 115 1.84 -11.91 -3.44
C TYR A 115 3.11 -12.18 -2.64
N LEU A 116 3.40 -11.29 -1.71
CA LEU A 116 4.63 -11.33 -0.92
C LEU A 116 4.65 -12.45 0.09
N GLU A 117 3.49 -12.80 0.66
CA GLU A 117 3.38 -13.82 1.68
C GLU A 117 3.21 -15.22 1.10
N LYS A 118 3.65 -15.42 -0.12
CA LYS A 118 3.47 -16.68 -0.86
C LYS A 118 3.95 -17.94 -0.15
N ASN A 119 4.94 -17.79 0.73
CA ASN A 119 5.47 -18.92 1.47
C ASN A 119 4.94 -18.96 2.91
N ASN A 120 4.04 -18.06 3.24
CA ASN A 120 3.49 -17.94 4.57
C ASN A 120 4.57 -17.76 5.64
N THR A 121 5.68 -17.13 5.25
CA THR A 121 6.83 -16.95 6.11
C THR A 121 7.10 -15.50 6.51
N LEU A 122 6.45 -14.55 5.82
CA LEU A 122 6.67 -13.14 6.10
C LEU A 122 5.59 -12.64 7.05
N LEU A 123 5.99 -12.32 8.27
CA LEU A 123 5.07 -11.81 9.29
C LEU A 123 5.68 -10.58 9.93
N GLY A 124 4.82 -9.63 10.28
CA GLY A 124 5.24 -8.49 11.08
C GLY A 124 6.39 -7.71 10.48
N GLU A 125 7.50 -7.65 11.19
CA GLU A 125 8.66 -6.86 10.79
C GLU A 125 9.26 -7.32 9.46
N ALA A 126 9.26 -8.62 9.20
CA ALA A 126 9.83 -9.15 7.97
C ALA A 126 9.04 -8.66 6.76
N LEU A 127 7.72 -8.67 6.87
CA LEU A 127 6.87 -8.19 5.79
C LEU A 127 7.06 -6.68 5.59
N ALA A 128 7.14 -5.92 6.68
CA ALA A 128 7.36 -4.47 6.60
C ALA A 128 8.68 -4.17 5.88
N LYS A 129 9.76 -4.90 6.23
CA LYS A 129 11.04 -4.69 5.57
C LYS A 129 11.01 -5.07 4.11
N GLU A 130 10.32 -6.14 3.77
CA GLU A 130 10.19 -6.55 2.37
C GLU A 130 9.50 -5.46 1.55
N ILE A 131 8.41 -4.93 2.04
CA ILE A 131 7.67 -3.85 1.36
C ILE A 131 8.57 -2.62 1.24
N PHE A 132 9.25 -2.27 2.32
CA PHE A 132 10.11 -1.09 2.31
C PHE A 132 11.21 -1.21 1.26
N GLU A 133 11.92 -2.35 1.24
CA GLU A 133 13.05 -2.52 0.34
C GLU A 133 12.61 -2.58 -1.13
N LYS A 134 11.48 -3.20 -1.41
CA LYS A 134 11.04 -3.39 -2.79
C LYS A 134 10.31 -2.21 -3.39
N TYR A 135 9.55 -1.47 -2.57
CA TYR A 135 8.60 -0.52 -3.13
C TYR A 135 8.76 0.91 -2.63
N ILE A 136 9.41 1.11 -1.51
CA ILE A 136 9.46 2.44 -0.89
C ILE A 136 10.84 3.06 -0.97
N ARG A 137 11.85 2.27 -0.73
CA ARG A 137 13.24 2.72 -0.67
C ARG A 137 13.79 3.33 -1.98
#